data_175889ead544c453fba8d2037ab11ceb
#
_entry.id   175889ead544c453fba8d2037ab11ceb
#
_cell.length_a   1.000
_cell.length_b   1.000
_cell.length_c   1.000
_cell.angle_alpha   90.00
_cell.angle_beta   90.00
_cell.angle_gamma   90.00
#
_symmetry.space_group_name_H-M   'P 1'
#
loop_
_entity.id
_entity.type
_entity.pdbx_description
1 polymer ?
#
loop_
_entity_poly.entity_id
_entity_poly.type
_entity_poly.pdbx_seq_one_letter_code
_entity_poly.pdbx_strand_id
1 'polypeptide(L)'
;MTILIGQSQVQGEEKKVVTAGPGELVLDGGFVVPETNSFGQTFRDYDAESERKKGVEEFYRQNHIHQSFDFVRRMRAEYGRLDRVEMSIWECCELLNEFVDESDPDLDEPQIEHLLQTAEAIRKDYPDEDWLHLTGLIHDLGKVLLHPSFGELPQWAVVGDTFPVGCAFDESNVHFKYFKDNPDYSNPEYNTKFGIYSEGCGLDNVLMSWGHDDYMYLVAKENKTTLPSAAMFVIRYHSFYPLHKYGAYTHLMNEEDKENMKWLRIFNKYDLYSKSKVRIDVEKVKPYYLSLINKLTLLSNDVETGLPEARCQP
;
A
#
# COMPACT_ATOMS: atom_id res chain seq x y z
N MET A 1 -31.34 -11.00 18.34
CA MET A 1 -31.61 -11.76 17.12
C MET A 1 -30.24 -12.09 16.52
N THR A 2 -29.79 -13.33 16.68
CA THR A 2 -28.42 -13.75 16.35
C THR A 2 -28.41 -14.16 14.89
N ILE A 3 -27.64 -13.48 14.06
CA ILE A 3 -27.44 -13.89 12.65
C ILE A 3 -26.20 -14.77 12.60
N LEU A 4 -26.45 -16.08 12.39
CA LEU A 4 -25.42 -17.06 12.08
C LEU A 4 -25.02 -16.89 10.62
N ILE A 5 -23.77 -16.46 10.38
CA ILE A 5 -23.17 -16.49 9.05
C ILE A 5 -22.66 -17.90 8.84
N GLY A 6 -23.31 -18.63 7.91
CA GLY A 6 -22.91 -19.98 7.54
C GLY A 6 -21.53 -20.01 6.92
N GLN A 7 -20.67 -20.89 7.43
CA GLN A 7 -19.42 -21.26 6.78
C GLN A 7 -19.72 -21.98 5.47
N SER A 8 -19.49 -21.32 4.34
CA SER A 8 -19.40 -21.99 3.05
C SER A 8 -18.06 -22.71 2.99
N GLN A 9 -18.11 -24.03 3.01
CA GLN A 9 -16.97 -24.86 2.64
C GLN A 9 -16.66 -24.61 1.16
N VAL A 10 -15.55 -23.95 0.89
CA VAL A 10 -14.99 -23.87 -0.45
C VAL A 10 -14.38 -25.24 -0.76
N GLN A 11 -15.11 -26.07 -1.50
CA GLN A 11 -14.53 -27.20 -2.20
C GLN A 11 -13.63 -26.61 -3.29
N GLY A 12 -12.34 -26.97 -3.22
CA GLY A 12 -11.36 -26.59 -4.23
C GLY A 12 -11.71 -27.22 -5.58
N GLU A 13 -12.30 -26.44 -6.46
CA GLU A 13 -12.22 -26.72 -7.89
C GLU A 13 -10.80 -26.30 -8.33
N GLU A 14 -10.03 -27.30 -8.79
CA GLU A 14 -8.80 -27.04 -9.55
C GLU A 14 -9.20 -26.23 -10.80
N LYS A 15 -9.06 -24.90 -10.74
CA LYS A 15 -9.19 -24.06 -11.92
C LYS A 15 -8.09 -24.47 -12.89
N LYS A 16 -8.49 -24.96 -14.05
CA LYS A 16 -7.59 -25.23 -15.18
C LYS A 16 -6.72 -24.01 -15.42
N VAL A 17 -5.42 -24.19 -15.23
CA VAL A 17 -4.40 -23.23 -15.68
C VAL A 17 -4.59 -23.09 -17.19
N VAL A 18 -5.09 -21.94 -17.61
CA VAL A 18 -5.07 -21.57 -19.03
C VAL A 18 -3.61 -21.33 -19.36
N THR A 19 -3.00 -22.23 -20.11
CA THR A 19 -1.64 -22.06 -20.59
C THR A 19 -1.65 -20.90 -21.58
N ALA A 20 -1.18 -19.75 -21.11
CA ALA A 20 -0.79 -18.64 -21.96
C ALA A 20 0.35 -19.07 -22.91
N GLY A 21 0.54 -18.32 -23.98
CA GLY A 21 1.64 -18.56 -24.93
C GLY A 21 3.01 -18.55 -24.27
N PRO A 22 4.06 -19.05 -24.92
CA PRO A 22 5.38 -19.10 -24.33
C PRO A 22 5.86 -17.66 -24.05
N GLY A 23 5.93 -17.31 -22.74
CA GLY A 23 6.38 -16.01 -22.24
C GLY A 23 5.36 -15.20 -21.45
N GLU A 24 4.06 -15.59 -21.44
CA GLU A 24 3.04 -14.86 -20.69
C GLU A 24 2.84 -15.43 -19.27
N LEU A 25 3.04 -14.60 -18.25
CA LEU A 25 2.65 -14.90 -16.87
C LEU A 25 1.20 -14.48 -16.67
N VAL A 26 0.32 -15.42 -16.33
CA VAL A 26 -1.09 -15.17 -16.01
C VAL A 26 -1.28 -15.27 -14.50
N LEU A 27 -1.86 -14.24 -13.86
CA LEU A 27 -2.23 -14.27 -12.45
C LEU A 27 -3.46 -15.16 -12.21
N ASP A 28 -3.69 -15.52 -10.96
CA ASP A 28 -4.71 -16.50 -10.55
C ASP A 28 -6.13 -16.18 -11.04
N GLY A 29 -6.46 -14.90 -11.30
CA GLY A 29 -7.73 -14.45 -11.83
C GLY A 29 -7.77 -14.29 -13.35
N GLY A 30 -6.66 -14.48 -14.06
CA GLY A 30 -6.58 -14.34 -15.51
C GLY A 30 -5.95 -13.04 -16.03
N PHE A 31 -5.51 -12.15 -15.12
CA PHE A 31 -4.76 -10.96 -15.52
C PHE A 31 -3.42 -11.35 -16.16
N VAL A 32 -3.21 -10.93 -17.39
CA VAL A 32 -1.97 -11.17 -18.12
C VAL A 32 -0.94 -10.12 -17.70
N VAL A 33 0.12 -10.59 -17.07
CA VAL A 33 1.24 -9.72 -16.64
C VAL A 33 2.01 -9.25 -17.86
N PRO A 34 2.23 -7.92 -18.02
CA PRO A 34 3.09 -7.41 -19.07
C PRO A 34 4.52 -7.98 -18.96
N GLU A 35 5.18 -8.24 -20.11
CA GLU A 35 6.56 -8.71 -20.12
C GLU A 35 7.53 -7.69 -19.54
N THR A 36 7.22 -6.38 -19.71
CA THR A 36 8.05 -5.26 -19.27
C THR A 36 7.19 -4.17 -18.61
N ASN A 37 7.85 -3.34 -17.79
CA ASN A 37 7.24 -2.13 -17.22
C ASN A 37 7.00 -1.05 -18.31
N SER A 38 6.50 0.12 -17.91
CA SER A 38 6.18 1.22 -18.82
C SER A 38 7.37 1.81 -19.57
N PHE A 39 8.58 1.47 -19.17
CA PHE A 39 9.84 1.88 -19.80
C PHE A 39 10.51 0.76 -20.62
N GLY A 40 9.88 -0.41 -20.76
CA GLY A 40 10.41 -1.56 -21.48
C GLY A 40 11.48 -2.35 -20.73
N GLN A 41 11.51 -2.23 -19.40
CA GLN A 41 12.47 -2.89 -18.52
C GLN A 41 11.76 -3.93 -17.62
N THR A 42 12.53 -4.75 -16.92
CA THR A 42 11.99 -5.65 -15.88
C THR A 42 11.39 -4.83 -14.74
N PHE A 43 10.25 -5.28 -14.19
CA PHE A 43 9.63 -4.62 -13.05
C PHE A 43 10.55 -4.59 -11.82
N ARG A 44 10.62 -3.44 -11.16
CA ARG A 44 11.47 -3.17 -9.98
C ARG A 44 12.96 -3.44 -10.24
N ASP A 45 13.44 -3.13 -11.44
CA ASP A 45 14.85 -3.16 -11.78
C ASP A 45 15.51 -1.81 -11.42
N TYR A 46 15.99 -1.72 -10.19
CA TYR A 46 16.66 -0.52 -9.67
C TYR A 46 18.10 -0.34 -10.23
N ASP A 47 18.64 -1.35 -10.89
CA ASP A 47 19.97 -1.32 -11.51
C ASP A 47 19.91 -0.98 -13.01
N ALA A 48 18.72 -1.06 -13.62
CA ALA A 48 18.55 -0.73 -15.03
C ALA A 48 19.01 0.71 -15.36
N GLU A 49 19.70 0.86 -16.46
CA GLU A 49 20.10 2.18 -16.95
C GLU A 49 18.85 2.93 -17.48
N SER A 50 18.42 3.94 -16.73
CA SER A 50 17.29 4.79 -17.06
C SER A 50 17.55 6.25 -16.67
N GLU A 51 16.80 7.17 -17.24
CA GLU A 51 16.84 8.59 -16.83
C GLU A 51 16.43 8.77 -15.37
N ARG A 52 15.58 7.89 -14.85
CA ARG A 52 15.09 7.92 -13.46
C ARG A 52 16.07 7.31 -12.45
N LYS A 53 16.98 6.42 -12.86
CA LYS A 53 17.87 5.66 -11.96
C LYS A 53 18.52 6.52 -10.86
N LYS A 54 19.14 7.63 -11.26
CA LYS A 54 19.83 8.52 -10.29
C LYS A 54 18.87 9.19 -9.32
N GLY A 55 17.69 9.57 -9.78
CA GLY A 55 16.65 10.17 -8.94
C GLY A 55 16.11 9.17 -7.94
N VAL A 56 15.78 7.96 -8.39
CA VAL A 56 15.30 6.85 -7.55
C VAL A 56 16.36 6.46 -6.52
N GLU A 57 17.63 6.33 -6.91
CA GLU A 57 18.71 5.99 -5.97
C GLU A 57 18.92 7.08 -4.92
N GLU A 58 18.91 8.37 -5.32
CA GLU A 58 19.01 9.49 -4.38
C GLU A 58 17.81 9.57 -3.45
N PHE A 59 16.60 9.31 -3.95
CA PHE A 59 15.39 9.19 -3.15
C PHE A 59 15.58 8.15 -2.02
N TYR A 60 15.98 6.91 -2.35
CA TYR A 60 16.21 5.86 -1.36
C TYR A 60 17.37 6.19 -0.41
N ARG A 61 18.39 6.89 -0.88
CA ARG A 61 19.46 7.38 0.01
C ARG A 61 18.89 8.30 1.08
N GLN A 62 18.08 9.29 0.71
CA GLN A 62 17.45 10.20 1.67
C GLN A 62 16.49 9.48 2.61
N ASN A 63 15.66 8.59 2.07
CA ASN A 63 14.72 7.79 2.85
C ASN A 63 15.47 6.98 3.91
N HIS A 64 16.47 6.19 3.54
CA HIS A 64 17.17 5.30 4.45
C HIS A 64 18.00 6.03 5.51
N ILE A 65 18.58 7.17 5.19
CA ILE A 65 19.36 7.98 6.15
C ILE A 65 18.45 8.63 7.20
N HIS A 66 17.27 9.10 6.80
CA HIS A 66 16.43 9.95 7.65
C HIS A 66 15.30 9.21 8.37
N GLN A 67 14.87 8.05 7.89
CA GLN A 67 13.82 7.24 8.51
C GLN A 67 14.36 6.52 9.76
N SER A 68 14.61 7.28 10.83
CA SER A 68 15.01 6.77 12.14
C SER A 68 13.80 6.53 13.04
N PHE A 69 13.96 5.74 14.08
CA PHE A 69 12.93 5.48 15.08
C PHE A 69 12.34 6.79 15.67
N ASP A 70 13.21 7.74 16.01
CA ASP A 70 12.78 9.02 16.54
C ASP A 70 12.04 9.87 15.49
N PHE A 71 12.48 9.86 14.23
CA PHE A 71 11.78 10.53 13.15
C PHE A 71 10.37 9.97 12.97
N VAL A 72 10.25 8.65 12.87
CA VAL A 72 8.96 7.97 12.69
C VAL A 72 8.00 8.26 13.84
N ARG A 73 8.47 8.20 15.08
CA ARG A 73 7.65 8.54 16.25
C ARG A 73 7.10 9.97 16.20
N ARG A 74 7.95 10.92 15.81
CA ARG A 74 7.50 12.33 15.64
C ARG A 74 6.47 12.48 14.56
N MET A 75 6.67 11.85 13.40
CA MET A 75 5.71 11.91 12.29
C MET A 75 4.37 11.30 12.68
N ARG A 76 4.36 10.12 13.31
CA ARG A 76 3.12 9.52 13.82
C ARG A 76 2.42 10.40 14.86
N ALA A 77 3.16 11.02 15.76
CA ALA A 77 2.57 11.90 16.78
C ALA A 77 1.99 13.18 16.16
N GLU A 78 2.58 13.70 15.11
CA GLU A 78 2.13 14.92 14.43
C GLU A 78 0.97 14.64 13.47
N TYR A 79 1.15 13.73 12.54
CA TYR A 79 0.17 13.46 11.48
C TYR A 79 -0.94 12.51 11.92
N GLY A 80 -0.70 11.67 12.93
CA GLY A 80 -1.71 10.79 13.51
C GLY A 80 -2.81 11.52 14.29
N ARG A 81 -2.71 12.85 14.49
CA ARG A 81 -3.82 13.67 15.00
C ARG A 81 -4.97 13.82 14.02
N LEU A 82 -4.69 13.66 12.72
CA LEU A 82 -5.66 13.71 11.64
C LEU A 82 -6.54 14.97 11.69
N ASP A 83 -5.94 16.13 11.94
CA ASP A 83 -6.65 17.39 12.21
C ASP A 83 -6.39 18.49 11.15
N ARG A 84 -5.82 18.13 9.99
CA ARG A 84 -5.37 19.11 8.98
C ARG A 84 -6.41 19.42 7.91
N VAL A 85 -7.00 18.37 7.32
CA VAL A 85 -7.92 18.50 6.18
C VAL A 85 -9.05 17.49 6.30
N GLU A 86 -10.25 17.87 5.89
CA GLU A 86 -11.39 16.98 5.70
C GLU A 86 -11.80 17.00 4.24
N MET A 87 -11.87 15.82 3.60
CA MET A 87 -12.30 15.67 2.21
C MET A 87 -12.87 14.29 1.96
N SER A 88 -13.63 14.13 0.88
CA SER A 88 -14.10 12.80 0.46
C SER A 88 -12.95 11.96 -0.11
N ILE A 89 -13.12 10.63 -0.11
CA ILE A 89 -12.17 9.70 -0.74
C ILE A 89 -11.94 10.06 -2.22
N TRP A 90 -13.01 10.44 -2.93
CA TRP A 90 -12.88 10.77 -4.34
C TRP A 90 -12.12 12.09 -4.59
N GLU A 91 -12.38 13.13 -3.80
CA GLU A 91 -11.58 14.36 -3.85
C GLU A 91 -10.11 14.08 -3.58
N CYS A 92 -9.82 13.15 -2.67
CA CYS A 92 -8.46 12.69 -2.39
C CYS A 92 -7.82 12.02 -3.62
N CYS A 93 -8.56 11.15 -4.33
CA CYS A 93 -8.10 10.56 -5.59
C CYS A 93 -7.82 11.62 -6.66
N GLU A 94 -8.70 12.62 -6.80
CA GLU A 94 -8.53 13.72 -7.77
C GLU A 94 -7.31 14.58 -7.42
N LEU A 95 -7.05 14.84 -6.14
CA LEU A 95 -5.87 15.57 -5.67
C LEU A 95 -4.56 14.86 -6.06
N LEU A 96 -4.54 13.54 -6.02
CA LEU A 96 -3.38 12.74 -6.38
C LEU A 96 -3.06 12.76 -7.89
N ASN A 97 -3.91 13.37 -8.72
CA ASN A 97 -3.57 13.66 -10.11
C ASN A 97 -2.43 14.68 -10.28
N GLU A 98 -2.09 15.41 -9.22
CA GLU A 98 -1.03 16.42 -9.24
C GLU A 98 0.37 15.82 -8.98
N PHE A 99 0.46 14.55 -8.58
CA PHE A 99 1.72 13.95 -8.12
C PHE A 99 2.13 12.73 -8.93
N VAL A 100 3.45 12.62 -9.12
CA VAL A 100 4.15 11.44 -9.62
C VAL A 100 5.05 10.91 -8.51
N ASP A 101 5.09 9.60 -8.32
CA ASP A 101 5.93 8.94 -7.34
C ASP A 101 7.40 8.88 -7.82
N GLU A 102 8.30 9.57 -7.10
CA GLU A 102 9.72 9.59 -7.43
C GLU A 102 10.45 8.28 -7.10
N SER A 103 9.89 7.46 -6.22
CA SER A 103 10.47 6.18 -5.83
C SER A 103 10.20 5.07 -6.85
N ASP A 104 9.21 5.24 -7.74
CA ASP A 104 8.74 4.21 -8.65
C ASP A 104 9.65 4.09 -9.89
N PRO A 105 10.36 2.97 -10.08
CA PRO A 105 11.16 2.73 -11.28
C PRO A 105 10.31 2.29 -12.48
N ASP A 106 9.03 1.96 -12.30
CA ASP A 106 8.19 1.27 -13.29
C ASP A 106 7.19 2.18 -14.02
N LEU A 107 6.81 3.32 -13.40
CA LEU A 107 5.78 4.22 -13.92
C LEU A 107 6.09 5.67 -13.58
N ASP A 108 5.73 6.61 -14.47
CA ASP A 108 5.85 8.07 -14.33
C ASP A 108 4.52 8.81 -14.59
N GLU A 109 3.40 8.12 -14.42
CA GLU A 109 2.06 8.70 -14.56
C GLU A 109 1.55 9.29 -13.22
N PRO A 110 0.59 10.22 -13.24
CA PRO A 110 -0.08 10.72 -12.04
C PRO A 110 -0.66 9.59 -11.19
N GLN A 111 -0.64 9.74 -9.87
CA GLN A 111 -0.98 8.67 -8.95
C GLN A 111 -2.44 8.18 -9.08
N ILE A 112 -3.39 9.02 -9.51
CA ILE A 112 -4.75 8.59 -9.77
C ILE A 112 -4.82 7.45 -10.81
N GLU A 113 -3.92 7.45 -11.81
CA GLU A 113 -3.87 6.38 -12.81
C GLU A 113 -3.48 5.05 -12.18
N HIS A 114 -2.48 5.05 -11.31
CA HIS A 114 -2.07 3.87 -10.57
C HIS A 114 -3.20 3.30 -9.70
N LEU A 115 -3.89 4.15 -8.94
CA LEU A 115 -5.04 3.75 -8.13
C LEU A 115 -6.10 3.03 -8.97
N LEU A 116 -6.51 3.66 -10.08
CA LEU A 116 -7.56 3.14 -10.95
C LEU A 116 -7.11 1.90 -11.73
N GLN A 117 -5.87 1.85 -12.21
CA GLN A 117 -5.33 0.68 -12.89
C GLN A 117 -5.29 -0.54 -11.97
N THR A 118 -4.82 -0.38 -10.74
CA THR A 118 -4.81 -1.43 -9.74
C THR A 118 -6.23 -1.92 -9.42
N ALA A 119 -7.12 -0.99 -9.12
CA ALA A 119 -8.51 -1.31 -8.77
C ALA A 119 -9.28 -2.00 -9.90
N GLU A 120 -9.15 -1.52 -11.14
CA GLU A 120 -9.83 -2.11 -12.32
C GLU A 120 -9.22 -3.48 -12.70
N ALA A 121 -7.91 -3.68 -12.55
CA ALA A 121 -7.29 -4.98 -12.76
C ALA A 121 -7.80 -6.02 -11.75
N ILE A 122 -7.88 -5.64 -10.47
CA ILE A 122 -8.47 -6.49 -9.43
C ILE A 122 -9.94 -6.78 -9.71
N ARG A 123 -10.72 -5.75 -10.03
CA ARG A 123 -12.18 -5.89 -10.31
C ARG A 123 -12.47 -6.87 -11.42
N LYS A 124 -11.63 -6.90 -12.43
CA LYS A 124 -11.77 -7.83 -13.55
C LYS A 124 -11.61 -9.29 -13.12
N ASP A 125 -10.66 -9.56 -12.23
CA ASP A 125 -10.27 -10.91 -11.83
C ASP A 125 -11.02 -11.41 -10.59
N TYR A 126 -11.42 -10.51 -9.71
CA TYR A 126 -12.13 -10.78 -8.44
C TYR A 126 -13.46 -9.99 -8.38
N PRO A 127 -14.41 -10.19 -9.33
CA PRO A 127 -15.57 -9.32 -9.49
C PRO A 127 -16.52 -9.29 -8.27
N ASP A 128 -16.44 -10.28 -7.39
CA ASP A 128 -17.30 -10.42 -6.21
C ASP A 128 -16.65 -9.87 -4.92
N GLU A 129 -15.39 -9.37 -5.01
CA GLU A 129 -14.62 -8.89 -3.86
C GLU A 129 -14.59 -7.35 -3.79
N ASP A 130 -15.77 -6.74 -3.62
CA ASP A 130 -15.95 -5.28 -3.56
C ASP A 130 -14.94 -4.57 -2.65
N TRP A 131 -14.64 -5.18 -1.50
CA TRP A 131 -13.67 -4.64 -0.54
C TRP A 131 -12.26 -4.56 -1.13
N LEU A 132 -11.88 -5.52 -1.98
CA LEU A 132 -10.56 -5.55 -2.59
C LEU A 132 -10.46 -4.49 -3.71
N HIS A 133 -11.57 -4.23 -4.45
CA HIS A 133 -11.63 -3.14 -5.41
C HIS A 133 -11.44 -1.78 -4.73
N LEU A 134 -12.15 -1.57 -3.61
CA LEU A 134 -11.99 -0.34 -2.84
C LEU A 134 -10.59 -0.22 -2.25
N THR A 135 -10.02 -1.31 -1.75
CA THR A 135 -8.62 -1.33 -1.28
C THR A 135 -7.67 -0.90 -2.40
N GLY A 136 -7.86 -1.39 -3.63
CA GLY A 136 -7.08 -0.96 -4.79
C GLY A 136 -7.16 0.53 -5.06
N LEU A 137 -8.35 1.13 -4.90
CA LEU A 137 -8.54 2.56 -5.08
C LEU A 137 -7.86 3.41 -3.99
N ILE A 138 -7.84 2.93 -2.74
CA ILE A 138 -7.47 3.78 -1.59
C ILE A 138 -6.10 3.50 -0.98
N HIS A 139 -5.43 2.40 -1.36
CA HIS A 139 -4.18 1.96 -0.70
C HIS A 139 -3.12 3.06 -0.65
N ASP A 140 -3.01 3.85 -1.71
CA ASP A 140 -2.01 4.89 -1.93
C ASP A 140 -2.49 6.31 -1.56
N LEU A 141 -3.73 6.48 -1.05
CA LEU A 141 -4.26 7.82 -0.76
C LEU A 141 -3.41 8.59 0.27
N GLY A 142 -2.66 7.91 1.10
CA GLY A 142 -1.72 8.55 2.02
C GLY A 142 -0.65 9.41 1.33
N LYS A 143 -0.43 9.26 0.02
CA LYS A 143 0.46 10.12 -0.78
C LYS A 143 0.01 11.58 -0.83
N VAL A 144 -1.20 11.91 -0.37
CA VAL A 144 -1.65 13.31 -0.17
C VAL A 144 -0.78 14.09 0.82
N LEU A 145 0.02 13.43 1.65
CA LEU A 145 1.03 14.07 2.50
C LEU A 145 2.04 14.91 1.70
N LEU A 146 2.16 14.69 0.39
CA LEU A 146 2.95 15.52 -0.52
C LEU A 146 2.32 16.89 -0.76
N HIS A 147 1.00 17.03 -0.61
CA HIS A 147 0.29 18.26 -0.90
C HIS A 147 0.46 19.31 0.21
N PRO A 148 0.61 20.61 -0.12
CA PRO A 148 0.80 21.69 0.86
C PRO A 148 -0.23 21.71 1.99
N SER A 149 -1.50 21.44 1.71
CA SER A 149 -2.55 21.40 2.74
C SER A 149 -2.36 20.29 3.78
N PHE A 150 -1.61 19.23 3.45
CA PHE A 150 -1.29 18.13 4.36
C PHE A 150 0.09 18.26 5.02
N GLY A 151 0.91 19.24 4.62
CA GLY A 151 2.20 19.50 5.25
C GLY A 151 3.38 19.51 4.30
N GLU A 152 3.17 19.22 3.00
CA GLU A 152 4.21 19.28 1.96
C GLU A 152 5.47 18.50 2.34
N LEU A 153 5.27 17.27 2.83
CA LEU A 153 6.40 16.42 3.17
C LEU A 153 7.21 16.09 1.90
N PRO A 154 8.54 15.97 2.01
CA PRO A 154 9.36 15.57 0.88
C PRO A 154 9.05 14.13 0.47
N GLN A 155 9.21 13.80 -0.80
CA GLN A 155 8.94 12.48 -1.36
C GLN A 155 9.50 11.34 -0.50
N TRP A 156 10.75 11.42 -0.06
CA TRP A 156 11.42 10.39 0.74
C TRP A 156 10.74 10.12 2.11
N ALA A 157 9.91 11.02 2.60
CA ALA A 157 9.15 10.87 3.84
C ALA A 157 7.71 10.42 3.60
N VAL A 158 7.31 10.12 2.35
CA VAL A 158 5.93 9.78 2.01
C VAL A 158 5.83 8.48 1.22
N VAL A 159 6.67 8.30 0.19
CA VAL A 159 6.58 7.17 -0.74
C VAL A 159 7.76 6.21 -0.59
N GLY A 160 7.82 5.16 -1.39
CA GLY A 160 8.87 4.15 -1.41
C GLY A 160 8.59 2.93 -0.53
N ASP A 161 9.50 1.96 -0.58
CA ASP A 161 9.39 0.73 0.20
C ASP A 161 9.43 1.04 1.71
N THR A 162 8.60 0.33 2.47
CA THR A 162 8.55 0.44 3.92
C THR A 162 9.35 -0.66 4.61
N PHE A 163 9.78 -0.38 5.83
CA PHE A 163 10.56 -1.29 6.67
C PHE A 163 10.36 -0.99 8.15
N PRO A 164 10.57 -1.94 9.06
CA PRO A 164 10.53 -1.70 10.50
C PRO A 164 11.66 -0.77 10.96
N VAL A 165 11.36 0.13 11.91
CA VAL A 165 12.34 0.86 12.69
C VAL A 165 12.36 0.33 14.13
N GLY A 166 13.46 0.52 14.86
CA GLY A 166 13.61 -0.02 16.20
C GLY A 166 14.11 -1.47 16.27
N CYS A 167 14.45 -2.06 15.11
CA CYS A 167 15.21 -3.32 15.00
C CYS A 167 16.20 -3.22 13.84
N ALA A 168 17.07 -4.23 13.67
CA ALA A 168 18.06 -4.24 12.61
C ALA A 168 17.42 -4.18 11.21
N PHE A 169 17.97 -3.33 10.35
CA PHE A 169 17.57 -3.27 8.95
C PHE A 169 18.02 -4.54 8.21
N ASP A 170 17.14 -5.13 7.41
CA ASP A 170 17.43 -6.33 6.64
C ASP A 170 18.05 -5.99 5.26
N GLU A 171 19.00 -6.80 4.81
CA GLU A 171 19.71 -6.59 3.55
C GLU A 171 18.82 -6.68 2.30
N SER A 172 17.62 -7.24 2.42
CA SER A 172 16.62 -7.28 1.34
C SER A 172 15.97 -5.93 1.03
N ASN A 173 16.18 -4.90 1.86
CA ASN A 173 15.76 -3.55 1.52
C ASN A 173 16.54 -3.04 0.30
N VAL A 174 15.81 -2.47 -0.68
CA VAL A 174 16.42 -1.88 -1.85
C VAL A 174 17.44 -0.81 -1.43
N HIS A 175 18.58 -0.75 -2.11
CA HIS A 175 19.67 0.18 -1.77
C HIS A 175 20.12 0.15 -0.29
N PHE A 176 20.11 -1.03 0.34
CA PHE A 176 20.47 -1.28 1.75
C PHE A 176 21.74 -0.55 2.21
N LYS A 177 22.71 -0.36 1.31
CA LYS A 177 24.01 0.27 1.61
C LYS A 177 23.90 1.62 2.33
N TYR A 178 22.79 2.36 2.13
CA TYR A 178 22.58 3.70 2.71
C TYR A 178 22.10 3.69 4.15
N PHE A 179 21.59 2.57 4.67
CA PHE A 179 21.27 2.46 6.09
C PHE A 179 22.48 2.65 7.02
N LYS A 180 23.70 2.44 6.51
CA LYS A 180 24.94 2.66 7.30
C LYS A 180 25.07 4.09 7.82
N ASP A 181 24.42 5.04 7.15
CA ASP A 181 24.41 6.46 7.53
C ASP A 181 23.17 6.82 8.38
N ASN A 182 22.25 5.86 8.63
CA ASN A 182 21.12 6.04 9.54
C ASN A 182 21.60 5.99 11.00
N PRO A 183 21.16 6.92 11.87
CA PRO A 183 21.59 6.93 13.29
C PRO A 183 21.25 5.64 14.05
N ASP A 184 20.21 4.91 13.63
CA ASP A 184 19.79 3.67 14.30
C ASP A 184 20.65 2.46 13.89
N TYR A 185 21.37 2.53 12.77
CA TYR A 185 22.13 1.40 12.24
C TYR A 185 23.16 0.84 13.22
N SER A 186 23.80 1.71 13.98
CA SER A 186 24.81 1.32 14.98
C SER A 186 24.30 1.42 16.42
N ASN A 187 23.04 1.79 16.63
CA ASN A 187 22.45 1.90 17.96
C ASN A 187 22.27 0.50 18.57
N PRO A 188 22.92 0.17 19.71
CA PRO A 188 22.85 -1.16 20.32
C PRO A 188 21.43 -1.58 20.76
N GLU A 189 20.52 -0.63 20.94
CA GLU A 189 19.12 -0.90 21.26
C GLU A 189 18.34 -1.39 20.03
N TYR A 190 18.74 -0.95 18.82
CA TYR A 190 17.97 -1.21 17.59
C TYR A 190 18.68 -2.17 16.62
N ASN A 191 19.99 -2.35 16.71
CA ASN A 191 20.77 -3.10 15.73
C ASN A 191 20.81 -4.62 15.95
N THR A 192 19.79 -5.17 16.58
CA THR A 192 19.63 -6.62 16.75
C THR A 192 18.40 -7.12 15.99
N LYS A 193 18.32 -8.43 15.75
CA LYS A 193 17.20 -9.06 15.03
C LYS A 193 15.82 -8.59 15.53
N PHE A 194 15.64 -8.50 16.82
CA PHE A 194 14.38 -8.09 17.44
C PHE A 194 14.36 -6.61 17.83
N GLY A 195 15.52 -6.01 18.10
CA GLY A 195 15.59 -4.66 18.63
C GLY A 195 14.77 -4.52 19.93
N ILE A 196 13.78 -3.62 19.89
CA ILE A 196 12.84 -3.38 20.99
C ILE A 196 11.61 -4.31 20.97
N TYR A 197 11.49 -5.18 19.98
CA TYR A 197 10.34 -6.08 19.78
C TYR A 197 10.62 -7.46 20.34
N SER A 198 9.57 -8.29 20.42
CA SER A 198 9.65 -9.70 20.75
C SER A 198 9.22 -10.59 19.57
N GLU A 199 9.64 -11.85 19.58
CA GLU A 199 9.22 -12.81 18.59
C GLU A 199 7.69 -12.95 18.59
N GLY A 200 7.08 -12.89 17.37
CA GLY A 200 5.64 -13.04 17.22
C GLY A 200 4.80 -11.92 17.84
N CYS A 201 5.37 -10.74 18.07
CA CYS A 201 4.65 -9.63 18.69
C CYS A 201 3.46 -9.12 17.86
N GLY A 202 3.41 -9.45 16.57
CA GLY A 202 2.43 -8.93 15.61
C GLY A 202 2.86 -7.60 15.00
N LEU A 203 2.67 -7.48 13.69
CA LEU A 203 3.09 -6.29 12.92
C LEU A 203 2.39 -5.00 13.38
N ASP A 204 1.20 -5.10 13.95
CA ASP A 204 0.50 -3.93 14.52
C ASP A 204 1.26 -3.29 15.69
N ASN A 205 2.11 -4.05 16.37
CA ASN A 205 2.98 -3.58 17.45
C ASN A 205 4.37 -3.14 16.94
N VAL A 206 4.61 -3.21 15.63
CA VAL A 206 5.87 -2.81 15.01
C VAL A 206 5.72 -1.41 14.41
N LEU A 207 6.68 -0.55 14.71
CA LEU A 207 6.74 0.78 14.13
C LEU A 207 7.40 0.67 12.75
N MET A 208 6.63 0.96 11.70
CA MET A 208 7.13 0.99 10.32
C MET A 208 7.73 2.35 10.00
N SER A 209 8.66 2.40 9.04
CA SER A 209 9.10 3.67 8.47
C SER A 209 7.88 4.52 8.09
N TRP A 210 7.95 5.83 8.34
CA TRP A 210 6.84 6.72 8.10
C TRP A 210 6.58 6.90 6.60
N GLY A 211 5.34 6.82 6.20
CA GLY A 211 4.95 7.01 4.81
C GLY A 211 3.44 6.94 4.62
N HIS A 212 3.04 6.93 3.34
CA HIS A 212 1.64 6.87 2.93
C HIS A 212 0.89 5.66 3.48
N ASP A 213 1.55 4.50 3.58
CA ASP A 213 0.97 3.25 4.09
C ASP A 213 0.44 3.42 5.52
N ASP A 214 1.32 3.86 6.42
CA ASP A 214 0.98 4.01 7.84
C ASP A 214 -0.01 5.17 8.06
N TYR A 215 0.14 6.27 7.30
CA TYR A 215 -0.80 7.38 7.36
C TYR A 215 -2.19 6.97 6.89
N MET A 216 -2.33 6.31 5.72
CA MET A 216 -3.64 5.86 5.22
C MET A 216 -4.27 4.81 6.14
N TYR A 217 -3.47 3.91 6.73
CA TYR A 217 -3.95 2.98 7.75
C TYR A 217 -4.54 3.71 8.95
N LEU A 218 -3.88 4.77 9.47
CA LEU A 218 -4.40 5.57 10.57
C LEU A 218 -5.69 6.29 10.17
N VAL A 219 -5.74 6.90 8.98
CA VAL A 219 -6.95 7.54 8.44
C VAL A 219 -8.11 6.55 8.41
N ALA A 220 -7.93 5.37 7.81
CA ALA A 220 -8.98 4.37 7.71
C ALA A 220 -9.45 3.88 9.09
N LYS A 221 -8.52 3.63 10.00
CA LYS A 221 -8.81 3.17 11.37
C LYS A 221 -9.61 4.18 12.18
N GLU A 222 -9.18 5.44 12.20
CA GLU A 222 -9.83 6.49 13.00
C GLU A 222 -11.18 6.91 12.42
N ASN A 223 -11.35 6.80 11.10
CA ASN A 223 -12.65 6.95 10.43
C ASN A 223 -13.57 5.71 10.61
N LYS A 224 -13.12 4.72 11.40
CA LYS A 224 -13.92 3.53 11.77
C LYS A 224 -14.44 2.77 10.55
N THR A 225 -13.58 2.58 9.55
CA THR A 225 -13.94 1.86 8.33
C THR A 225 -14.54 0.48 8.62
N THR A 226 -15.44 0.03 7.76
CA THR A 226 -16.01 -1.33 7.80
C THR A 226 -15.22 -2.33 6.94
N LEU A 227 -14.11 -1.91 6.35
CA LEU A 227 -13.22 -2.79 5.59
C LEU A 227 -12.72 -3.95 6.47
N PRO A 228 -12.55 -5.15 5.90
CA PRO A 228 -12.02 -6.31 6.64
C PRO A 228 -10.56 -6.10 7.06
N SER A 229 -10.11 -6.87 8.07
CA SER A 229 -8.72 -6.83 8.55
C SER A 229 -7.69 -7.04 7.42
N ALA A 230 -8.03 -7.87 6.44
CA ALA A 230 -7.20 -8.10 5.25
C ALA A 230 -6.97 -6.81 4.44
N ALA A 231 -8.00 -5.96 4.29
CA ALA A 231 -7.86 -4.67 3.61
C ALA A 231 -6.94 -3.72 4.39
N MET A 232 -7.14 -3.63 5.71
CA MET A 232 -6.30 -2.82 6.60
C MET A 232 -4.84 -3.28 6.58
N PHE A 233 -4.63 -4.59 6.52
CA PHE A 233 -3.31 -5.19 6.40
C PHE A 233 -2.66 -4.84 5.05
N VAL A 234 -3.40 -4.92 3.95
CA VAL A 234 -2.92 -4.50 2.62
C VAL A 234 -2.55 -3.03 2.62
N ILE A 235 -3.42 -2.13 3.07
CA ILE A 235 -3.18 -0.68 3.10
C ILE A 235 -1.87 -0.38 3.85
N ARG A 236 -1.64 -1.03 4.98
CA ARG A 236 -0.49 -0.72 5.84
C ARG A 236 0.82 -1.33 5.37
N TYR A 237 0.78 -2.45 4.62
CA TYR A 237 1.98 -3.24 4.34
C TYR A 237 2.23 -3.52 2.86
N HIS A 238 1.47 -2.90 1.92
CA HIS A 238 1.67 -3.16 0.49
C HIS A 238 3.07 -2.75 0.01
N SER A 239 3.66 -1.72 0.57
CA SER A 239 5.04 -1.31 0.26
C SER A 239 6.12 -2.04 1.08
N PHE A 240 5.74 -3.00 1.94
CA PHE A 240 6.69 -3.75 2.76
C PHE A 240 7.30 -4.92 1.98
N TYR A 241 7.99 -4.60 0.88
CA TYR A 241 8.62 -5.57 -0.02
C TYR A 241 9.61 -6.52 0.65
N PRO A 242 10.44 -6.10 1.62
CA PRO A 242 11.29 -7.02 2.37
C PRO A 242 10.50 -8.18 2.98
N LEU A 243 9.30 -7.94 3.47
CA LEU A 243 8.45 -8.99 4.05
C LEU A 243 7.82 -9.88 2.96
N HIS A 244 6.97 -9.29 2.11
CA HIS A 244 6.11 -10.11 1.25
C HIS A 244 6.83 -10.72 0.03
N LYS A 245 7.91 -10.10 -0.44
CA LYS A 245 8.72 -10.58 -1.57
C LYS A 245 9.91 -11.43 -1.12
N TYR A 246 10.59 -11.05 -0.03
CA TYR A 246 11.85 -11.69 0.39
C TYR A 246 11.75 -12.48 1.68
N GLY A 247 10.63 -12.40 2.42
CA GLY A 247 10.42 -13.16 3.66
C GLY A 247 11.19 -12.64 4.87
N ALA A 248 11.75 -11.42 4.79
CA ALA A 248 12.37 -10.76 5.91
C ALA A 248 11.34 -10.39 6.99
N TYR A 249 11.77 -10.22 8.23
CA TYR A 249 10.96 -9.79 9.38
C TYR A 249 9.79 -10.72 9.76
N THR A 250 9.66 -11.91 9.16
CA THR A 250 8.59 -12.88 9.46
C THR A 250 8.57 -13.32 10.92
N HIS A 251 9.68 -13.19 11.63
CA HIS A 251 9.78 -13.48 13.06
C HIS A 251 9.00 -12.51 13.97
N LEU A 252 8.58 -11.36 13.44
CA LEU A 252 7.73 -10.40 14.15
C LEU A 252 6.24 -10.70 13.99
N MET A 253 5.85 -11.50 12.98
CA MET A 253 4.46 -11.80 12.64
C MET A 253 3.81 -12.70 13.67
N ASN A 254 2.56 -12.37 14.02
CA ASN A 254 1.64 -13.26 14.74
C ASN A 254 0.80 -14.12 13.77
N GLU A 255 -0.16 -14.88 14.28
CA GLU A 255 -0.99 -15.76 13.44
C GLU A 255 -1.94 -14.96 12.54
N GLU A 256 -2.49 -13.84 13.00
CA GLU A 256 -3.36 -12.98 12.19
C GLU A 256 -2.61 -12.38 11.00
N ASP A 257 -1.38 -11.91 11.20
CA ASP A 257 -0.52 -11.44 10.13
C ASP A 257 -0.28 -12.51 9.05
N LYS A 258 -0.04 -13.76 9.49
CA LYS A 258 0.17 -14.90 8.59
C LYS A 258 -1.08 -15.20 7.75
N GLU A 259 -2.26 -15.09 8.34
CA GLU A 259 -3.53 -15.28 7.65
C GLU A 259 -3.76 -14.18 6.58
N ASN A 260 -3.42 -12.93 6.90
CA ASN A 260 -3.60 -11.80 6.00
C ASN A 260 -2.55 -11.75 4.87
N MET A 261 -1.38 -12.38 5.04
CA MET A 261 -0.31 -12.42 4.05
C MET A 261 -0.75 -12.93 2.67
N LYS A 262 -1.75 -13.83 2.60
CA LYS A 262 -2.26 -14.32 1.32
C LYS A 262 -2.86 -13.20 0.49
N TRP A 263 -3.63 -12.31 1.13
CA TRP A 263 -4.28 -11.18 0.46
C TRP A 263 -3.28 -10.11 0.06
N LEU A 264 -2.29 -9.84 0.90
CA LEU A 264 -1.20 -8.94 0.56
C LEU A 264 -0.43 -9.44 -0.69
N ARG A 265 -0.13 -10.73 -0.78
CA ARG A 265 0.55 -11.32 -1.94
C ARG A 265 -0.31 -11.29 -3.20
N ILE A 266 -1.62 -11.50 -3.08
CA ILE A 266 -2.56 -11.34 -4.21
C ILE A 266 -2.55 -9.88 -4.65
N PHE A 267 -2.77 -8.96 -3.73
CA PHE A 267 -2.85 -7.53 -4.00
C PHE A 267 -1.59 -7.00 -4.70
N ASN A 268 -0.41 -7.30 -4.19
CA ASN A 268 0.85 -6.78 -4.75
C ASN A 268 1.13 -7.24 -6.19
N LYS A 269 0.53 -8.33 -6.64
CA LYS A 269 0.61 -8.72 -8.06
C LYS A 269 -0.08 -7.69 -8.96
N TYR A 270 -1.26 -7.20 -8.53
CA TYR A 270 -2.01 -6.19 -9.28
C TYR A 270 -1.41 -4.80 -9.11
N ASP A 271 -1.04 -4.43 -7.89
CA ASP A 271 -0.34 -3.20 -7.56
C ASP A 271 0.93 -3.01 -8.42
N LEU A 272 1.76 -4.04 -8.52
CA LEU A 272 2.99 -3.99 -9.31
C LEU A 272 2.73 -4.05 -10.82
N TYR A 273 1.93 -5.02 -11.26
CA TYR A 273 1.85 -5.37 -12.69
C TYR A 273 0.74 -4.67 -13.47
N SER A 274 -0.19 -3.97 -12.81
CA SER A 274 -1.20 -3.17 -13.52
C SER A 274 -0.67 -1.85 -14.06
N LYS A 275 0.51 -1.42 -13.62
CA LYS A 275 1.16 -0.16 -14.00
C LYS A 275 1.34 -0.06 -15.52
N SER A 276 0.75 0.96 -16.11
CA SER A 276 0.69 1.15 -17.55
C SER A 276 0.55 2.62 -17.93
N LYS A 277 1.04 3.01 -19.11
CA LYS A 277 0.77 4.33 -19.70
C LYS A 277 -0.63 4.44 -20.33
N VAL A 278 -1.41 3.35 -20.32
CA VAL A 278 -2.81 3.35 -20.78
C VAL A 278 -3.69 3.85 -19.66
N ARG A 279 -4.21 5.06 -19.83
CA ARG A 279 -5.06 5.72 -18.83
C ARG A 279 -6.45 5.12 -18.75
N ILE A 280 -7.00 5.13 -17.54
CA ILE A 280 -8.37 4.70 -17.28
C ILE A 280 -9.34 5.85 -17.58
N ASP A 281 -10.48 5.55 -18.19
CA ASP A 281 -11.58 6.50 -18.36
C ASP A 281 -12.25 6.77 -17.00
N VAL A 282 -11.82 7.84 -16.35
CA VAL A 282 -12.24 8.24 -15.00
C VAL A 282 -13.76 8.41 -14.92
N GLU A 283 -14.37 9.10 -15.89
CA GLU A 283 -15.80 9.38 -15.89
C GLU A 283 -16.64 8.10 -15.98
N LYS A 284 -16.13 7.09 -16.68
CA LYS A 284 -16.79 5.79 -16.81
C LYS A 284 -16.76 4.97 -15.53
N VAL A 285 -15.65 5.01 -14.76
CA VAL A 285 -15.47 4.18 -13.57
C VAL A 285 -15.93 4.87 -12.28
N LYS A 286 -15.91 6.19 -12.22
CA LYS A 286 -16.29 7.01 -11.06
C LYS A 286 -17.61 6.60 -10.41
N PRO A 287 -18.74 6.42 -11.13
CA PRO A 287 -20.01 6.05 -10.49
C PRO A 287 -19.95 4.72 -9.72
N TYR A 288 -19.19 3.75 -10.25
CA TYR A 288 -18.99 2.47 -9.58
C TYR A 288 -18.24 2.65 -8.25
N TYR A 289 -17.09 3.35 -8.26
CA TYR A 289 -16.30 3.55 -7.05
C TYR A 289 -17.01 4.41 -6.00
N LEU A 290 -17.76 5.44 -6.41
CA LEU A 290 -18.61 6.19 -5.49
C LEU A 290 -19.64 5.27 -4.80
N SER A 291 -20.21 4.31 -5.51
CA SER A 291 -21.13 3.33 -4.90
C SER A 291 -20.44 2.43 -3.88
N LEU A 292 -19.19 2.00 -4.14
CA LEU A 292 -18.39 1.21 -3.20
C LEU A 292 -17.99 2.02 -1.96
N ILE A 293 -17.55 3.26 -2.15
CA ILE A 293 -17.22 4.18 -1.06
C ILE A 293 -18.43 4.29 -0.12
N ASN A 294 -19.62 4.59 -0.66
CA ASN A 294 -20.83 4.68 0.14
C ASN A 294 -21.18 3.37 0.87
N LYS A 295 -20.99 2.22 0.20
CA LYS A 295 -21.33 0.90 0.77
C LYS A 295 -20.41 0.49 1.90
N LEU A 296 -19.09 0.76 1.79
CA LEU A 296 -18.05 0.15 2.62
C LEU A 296 -17.41 1.12 3.63
N THR A 297 -17.72 2.41 3.57
CA THR A 297 -17.17 3.41 4.50
C THR A 297 -18.21 4.03 5.43
N LEU A 298 -19.51 3.85 5.16
CA LEU A 298 -20.56 4.32 6.06
C LEU A 298 -20.66 3.44 7.30
N LEU A 299 -20.63 4.07 8.45
CA LEU A 299 -21.01 3.44 9.73
C LEU A 299 -22.48 2.98 9.66
N SER A 300 -22.74 1.77 10.13
CA SER A 300 -24.06 1.18 10.26
C SER A 300 -24.91 1.84 11.37
N ASN A 301 -25.13 3.15 11.33
CA ASN A 301 -26.07 3.81 12.22
C ASN A 301 -26.52 5.14 11.63
N ASP A 302 -27.24 5.13 10.52
CA ASP A 302 -28.25 6.17 10.25
C ASP A 302 -28.99 5.84 8.95
N VAL A 303 -29.99 4.98 9.12
CA VAL A 303 -31.14 4.95 8.24
C VAL A 303 -32.08 6.04 8.72
N GLU A 304 -31.83 7.27 8.29
CA GLU A 304 -32.86 8.28 8.03
C GLU A 304 -32.19 9.60 7.64
N THR A 305 -32.56 10.05 6.44
CA THR A 305 -32.37 11.39 5.85
C THR A 305 -30.98 11.79 5.33
N GLY A 306 -30.88 11.88 3.98
CA GLY A 306 -29.95 12.77 3.26
C GLY A 306 -28.47 12.42 3.44
N LEU A 307 -27.94 11.67 2.48
CA LEU A 307 -26.55 11.22 2.43
C LEU A 307 -25.54 12.34 2.75
N PRO A 308 -24.78 12.26 3.84
CA PRO A 308 -23.45 12.86 3.82
C PRO A 308 -22.53 11.95 2.99
N GLU A 309 -21.85 12.52 2.02
CA GLU A 309 -20.73 11.86 1.34
C GLU A 309 -19.77 11.30 2.40
N ALA A 310 -19.36 10.04 2.24
CA ALA A 310 -18.36 9.45 3.12
C ALA A 310 -17.06 10.27 3.02
N ARG A 311 -16.68 10.94 4.08
CA ARG A 311 -15.53 11.82 4.14
C ARG A 311 -14.41 11.16 4.93
N CYS A 312 -13.20 11.14 4.36
CA CYS A 312 -12.01 10.88 5.14
C CYS A 312 -11.77 12.08 6.05
N GLN A 313 -11.87 11.90 7.36
CA GLN A 313 -11.29 12.87 8.28
C GLN A 313 -9.79 12.65 8.31
N PRO A 314 -9.00 13.70 8.23
CA PRO A 314 -7.54 13.61 8.23
C PRO A 314 -6.99 13.13 9.56
#